data_ea7157f2dd9b03f9cd11cf01bc66119e
#
_entry.id   ea7157f2dd9b03f9cd11cf01bc66119e
#
_cell.length_a   1.000
_cell.length_b   1.000
_cell.length_c   1.000
_cell.angle_alpha   90.00
_cell.angle_beta   90.00
_cell.angle_gamma   90.00
#
_symmetry.space_group_name_H-M   'P 1'
#
loop_
_entity.id
_entity.type
_entity.pdbx_description
1 polymer ?
#
loop_
_entity_poly.entity_id
_entity_poly.type
_entity_poly.pdbx_seq_one_letter_code
_entity_poly.pdbx_strand_id
1 'polypeptide(L)'
;MPRRFYCSIPLFAGQEVTSGTARQFVLYHRRSRGQSQFSSLLELKAPTGRFGPLLEWAREHLDAPLTVEDLAEQAGMSSRHFTRAFIAETGTTPSKAVERLRIEVARQRVQSTGEAIERVAQSTGFRDPERMRRAFIRAFGQPPQSLRRAARAG
;
A
#
# COMPACT_ATOMS: atom_id res chain seq x y z
N MET A 1 -25.75 23.12 23.34
CA MET A 1 -25.75 23.46 21.90
C MET A 1 -24.49 22.89 21.27
N PRO A 2 -24.53 21.72 20.64
CA PRO A 2 -23.36 21.22 19.94
C PRO A 2 -23.30 21.83 18.53
N ARG A 3 -22.20 22.50 18.21
CA ARG A 3 -21.96 23.02 16.87
C ARG A 3 -21.60 21.88 15.92
N ARG A 4 -22.47 21.64 14.97
CA ARG A 4 -22.22 20.78 13.82
C ARG A 4 -21.19 21.47 12.92
N PHE A 5 -20.00 20.90 12.84
CA PHE A 5 -19.07 21.23 11.74
C PHE A 5 -19.49 20.42 10.50
N TYR A 6 -20.20 21.09 9.60
CA TYR A 6 -20.35 20.63 8.24
C TYR A 6 -19.02 20.83 7.52
N CYS A 7 -18.28 19.77 7.28
CA CYS A 7 -17.19 19.79 6.34
C CYS A 7 -17.79 19.64 4.93
N SER A 8 -18.02 20.76 4.27
CA SER A 8 -18.48 20.81 2.89
C SER A 8 -17.32 20.36 1.99
N ILE A 9 -17.47 19.22 1.35
CA ILE A 9 -16.62 18.80 0.24
C ILE A 9 -16.94 19.73 -0.93
N PRO A 10 -15.98 20.51 -1.47
CA PRO A 10 -16.23 21.27 -2.69
C PRO A 10 -16.36 20.31 -3.87
N LEU A 11 -17.50 20.42 -4.54
CA LEU A 11 -17.77 19.81 -5.82
C LEU A 11 -16.84 20.48 -6.85
N PHE A 12 -15.73 19.85 -7.21
CA PHE A 12 -14.88 20.34 -8.29
C PHE A 12 -15.41 19.82 -9.62
N ALA A 13 -16.20 20.66 -10.26
CA ALA A 13 -16.45 20.61 -11.69
C ALA A 13 -15.25 21.23 -12.42
N GLY A 14 -14.65 20.46 -13.30
CA GLY A 14 -13.86 20.86 -14.46
C GLY A 14 -12.82 21.94 -14.27
N GLN A 15 -11.53 21.56 -14.43
CA GLN A 15 -10.59 22.44 -15.13
C GLN A 15 -9.33 21.70 -15.58
N GLU A 16 -9.07 21.89 -16.82
CA GLU A 16 -7.87 21.81 -17.63
C GLU A 16 -6.60 21.28 -16.94
N VAL A 17 -6.22 20.08 -17.35
CA VAL A 17 -4.92 19.48 -17.11
C VAL A 17 -3.88 20.29 -17.91
N THR A 18 -3.22 21.22 -17.26
CA THR A 18 -2.01 21.82 -17.82
C THR A 18 -0.92 20.75 -17.88
N SER A 19 -0.32 20.62 -19.03
CA SER A 19 0.59 19.60 -19.54
C SER A 19 1.94 19.47 -18.83
N GLY A 20 2.01 19.72 -17.52
CA GLY A 20 3.27 19.68 -16.75
C GLY A 20 3.47 18.43 -15.87
N THR A 21 2.41 17.73 -15.53
CA THR A 21 2.45 16.64 -14.53
C THR A 21 2.61 15.24 -15.15
N ALA A 22 2.48 15.12 -16.47
CA ALA A 22 2.57 13.82 -17.15
C ALA A 22 3.99 13.24 -17.25
N ARG A 23 5.03 14.01 -16.97
CA ARG A 23 6.44 13.54 -17.09
C ARG A 23 6.98 12.83 -15.85
N GLN A 24 6.35 12.95 -14.70
CA GLN A 24 6.85 12.35 -13.45
C GLN A 24 6.33 10.93 -13.20
N PHE A 25 5.27 10.51 -13.89
CA PHE A 25 4.71 9.16 -13.78
C PHE A 25 5.39 8.11 -14.68
N VAL A 26 6.20 8.50 -15.67
CA VAL A 26 6.79 7.59 -16.66
C VAL A 26 8.12 6.97 -16.18
N LEU A 27 8.76 7.49 -15.14
CA LEU A 27 10.09 7.04 -14.72
C LEU A 27 10.09 5.86 -13.71
N TYR A 28 8.93 5.40 -13.22
CA TYR A 28 8.84 4.27 -12.30
C TYR A 28 8.60 2.91 -12.98
N HIS A 29 8.52 2.85 -14.32
CA HIS A 29 8.33 1.60 -15.05
C HIS A 29 9.61 1.16 -15.78
N ARG A 30 10.77 1.14 -15.12
CA ARG A 30 11.87 0.29 -15.58
C ARG A 30 11.64 -1.13 -15.08
N ARG A 31 10.91 -1.89 -15.89
CA ARG A 31 10.77 -3.35 -15.74
C ARG A 31 12.14 -3.99 -15.87
N SER A 32 12.71 -4.44 -14.76
CA SER A 32 13.77 -5.44 -14.79
C SER A 32 13.16 -6.74 -15.33
N ARG A 33 13.62 -7.19 -16.48
CA ARG A 33 13.27 -8.49 -17.08
C ARG A 33 13.62 -9.59 -16.07
N GLY A 34 12.64 -10.27 -15.53
CA GLY A 34 12.81 -11.41 -14.63
C GLY A 34 11.79 -11.53 -13.50
N GLN A 35 10.92 -10.54 -13.27
CA GLN A 35 9.96 -10.52 -12.16
C GLN A 35 8.49 -10.50 -12.59
N SER A 36 8.18 -10.85 -13.83
CA SER A 36 6.81 -10.73 -14.37
C SER A 36 5.81 -11.76 -13.84
N GLN A 37 6.23 -12.80 -13.12
CA GLN A 37 5.31 -13.81 -12.59
C GLN A 37 4.79 -13.51 -11.17
N PHE A 38 5.47 -12.65 -10.40
CA PHE A 38 5.05 -12.30 -9.04
C PHE A 38 4.32 -10.97 -8.94
N SER A 39 4.39 -10.14 -9.97
CA SER A 39 3.71 -8.83 -10.02
C SER A 39 2.19 -8.96 -10.05
N SER A 40 1.65 -10.01 -10.69
CA SER A 40 0.20 -10.22 -10.80
C SER A 40 -0.48 -10.57 -9.47
N LEU A 41 0.26 -11.09 -8.49
CA LEU A 41 -0.27 -11.38 -7.14
C LEU A 41 -0.26 -10.15 -6.22
N LEU A 42 0.54 -9.13 -6.57
CA LEU A 42 0.67 -7.88 -5.83
C LEU A 42 0.00 -6.68 -6.53
N GLU A 43 -0.44 -6.87 -7.76
CA GLU A 43 -1.30 -5.89 -8.40
C GLU A 43 -2.68 -5.90 -7.71
N LEU A 44 -2.74 -5.20 -6.58
CA LEU A 44 -3.91 -4.37 -6.38
C LEU A 44 -3.95 -3.52 -7.64
N LYS A 45 -4.89 -3.79 -8.58
CA LYS A 45 -5.23 -2.85 -9.65
C LYS A 45 -5.07 -1.47 -9.06
N ALA A 46 -4.23 -0.64 -9.69
CA ALA A 46 -3.96 0.70 -9.19
C ALA A 46 -5.25 1.27 -8.62
N PRO A 47 -5.25 1.87 -7.43
CA PRO A 47 -6.45 2.22 -6.70
C PRO A 47 -7.23 3.33 -7.44
N THR A 48 -7.85 2.95 -8.55
CA THR A 48 -8.70 3.82 -9.38
C THR A 48 -10.14 3.83 -8.90
N GLY A 49 -10.46 3.03 -7.88
CA GLY A 49 -11.77 2.93 -7.29
C GLY A 49 -11.97 3.86 -6.09
N ARG A 50 -13.17 3.81 -5.52
CA ARG A 50 -13.63 4.58 -4.36
C ARG A 50 -12.67 4.47 -3.15
N PHE A 51 -11.98 3.36 -2.99
CA PHE A 51 -11.03 3.11 -1.91
C PHE A 51 -9.58 3.48 -2.24
N GLY A 52 -9.31 4.06 -3.40
CA GLY A 52 -7.99 4.54 -3.78
C GLY A 52 -7.38 5.51 -2.76
N PRO A 53 -8.07 6.62 -2.42
CA PRO A 53 -7.59 7.58 -1.42
C PRO A 53 -7.36 6.95 -0.04
N LEU A 54 -8.20 5.98 0.36
CA LEU A 54 -8.04 5.25 1.60
C LEU A 54 -6.76 4.39 1.61
N LEU A 55 -6.45 3.72 0.51
CA LEU A 55 -5.24 2.91 0.39
C LEU A 55 -3.97 3.76 0.34
N GLU A 56 -4.01 4.95 -0.27
CA GLU A 56 -2.90 5.90 -0.20
C GLU A 56 -2.70 6.42 1.23
N TRP A 57 -3.76 6.80 1.91
CA TRP A 57 -3.71 7.16 3.32
C TRP A 57 -3.13 6.02 4.19
N ALA A 58 -3.58 4.78 3.97
CA ALA A 58 -3.04 3.61 4.67
C ALA A 58 -1.55 3.38 4.39
N ARG A 59 -1.08 3.66 3.17
CA ARG A 59 0.33 3.59 2.78
C ARG A 59 1.21 4.56 3.56
N GLU A 60 0.69 5.74 3.87
CA GLU A 60 1.40 6.76 4.66
C GLU A 60 1.41 6.44 6.17
N HIS A 61 0.50 5.57 6.64
CA HIS A 61 0.30 5.24 8.05
C HIS A 61 0.59 3.75 8.37
N LEU A 62 1.50 3.11 7.61
CA LEU A 62 1.78 1.68 7.77
C LEU A 62 2.40 1.30 9.12
N ASP A 63 3.08 2.21 9.77
CA ASP A 63 3.64 2.06 11.12
C ASP A 63 2.57 1.96 12.20
N ALA A 64 1.39 2.52 11.97
CA ALA A 64 0.25 2.43 12.86
C ALA A 64 -0.46 1.06 12.78
N PRO A 65 -1.20 0.66 13.83
CA PRO A 65 -2.05 -0.51 13.78
C PRO A 65 -3.27 -0.23 12.88
N LEU A 66 -3.17 -0.47 11.59
CA LEU A 66 -4.28 -0.31 10.65
C LEU A 66 -5.26 -1.48 10.82
N THR A 67 -6.24 -1.31 11.70
CA THR A 67 -7.33 -2.27 11.90
C THR A 67 -8.45 -2.06 10.87
N VAL A 68 -9.38 -3.00 10.78
CA VAL A 68 -10.55 -2.86 9.91
C VAL A 68 -11.43 -1.70 10.39
N GLU A 69 -11.47 -1.50 11.69
CA GLU A 69 -12.21 -0.41 12.37
C GLU A 69 -11.63 0.95 11.98
N ASP A 70 -10.30 1.11 12.04
CA ASP A 70 -9.61 2.36 11.65
C ASP A 70 -9.85 2.69 10.17
N LEU A 71 -9.78 1.69 9.30
CA LEU A 71 -10.03 1.86 7.86
C LEU A 71 -11.49 2.21 7.58
N ALA A 72 -12.43 1.59 8.30
CA ALA A 72 -13.85 1.86 8.16
C ALA A 72 -14.21 3.27 8.64
N GLU A 73 -13.64 3.71 9.77
CA GLU A 73 -13.79 5.06 10.28
C GLU A 73 -13.26 6.09 9.28
N GLN A 74 -12.06 5.87 8.74
CA GLN A 74 -11.47 6.73 7.71
C GLN A 74 -12.32 6.77 6.43
N ALA A 75 -13.01 5.68 6.09
CA ALA A 75 -13.94 5.62 4.97
C ALA A 75 -15.34 6.19 5.29
N GLY A 76 -15.62 6.61 6.54
CA GLY A 76 -16.93 7.08 6.99
C GLY A 76 -18.00 5.98 6.99
N MET A 77 -17.62 4.74 7.27
CA MET A 77 -18.50 3.57 7.21
C MET A 77 -18.46 2.75 8.49
N SER A 78 -19.51 1.94 8.75
CA SER A 78 -19.41 0.86 9.73
C SER A 78 -18.48 -0.25 9.23
N SER A 79 -17.77 -0.93 10.14
CA SER A 79 -16.81 -2.00 9.80
C SER A 79 -17.42 -3.10 8.92
N ARG A 80 -18.68 -3.46 9.18
CA ARG A 80 -19.42 -4.47 8.41
C ARG A 80 -19.71 -3.99 6.99
N HIS A 81 -20.19 -2.76 6.83
CA HIS A 81 -20.49 -2.19 5.52
C HIS A 81 -19.20 -1.98 4.72
N PHE A 82 -18.18 -1.43 5.35
CA PHE A 82 -16.86 -1.23 4.76
C PHE A 82 -16.28 -2.54 4.23
N THR A 83 -16.22 -3.60 5.07
CA THR A 83 -15.65 -4.89 4.67
C THR A 83 -16.35 -5.47 3.45
N ARG A 84 -17.69 -5.44 3.41
CA ARG A 84 -18.46 -5.94 2.27
C ARG A 84 -18.20 -5.13 1.00
N ALA A 85 -18.26 -3.80 1.10
CA ALA A 85 -18.03 -2.91 -0.03
C ALA A 85 -16.59 -3.01 -0.55
N PHE A 86 -15.61 -3.09 0.35
CA PHE A 86 -14.21 -3.23 0.02
C PHE A 86 -13.92 -4.54 -0.73
N ILE A 87 -14.45 -5.66 -0.25
CA ILE A 87 -14.29 -6.96 -0.91
C ILE A 87 -14.98 -6.96 -2.29
N ALA A 88 -16.18 -6.39 -2.38
CA ALA A 88 -16.90 -6.31 -3.64
C ALA A 88 -16.13 -5.52 -4.72
N GLU A 89 -15.43 -4.45 -4.33
CA GLU A 89 -14.68 -3.59 -5.25
C GLU A 89 -13.27 -4.11 -5.54
N THR A 90 -12.56 -4.58 -4.51
CA THR A 90 -11.13 -4.94 -4.62
C THR A 90 -10.86 -6.44 -4.80
N GLY A 91 -11.86 -7.27 -4.54
CA GLY A 91 -11.72 -8.74 -4.55
C GLY A 91 -10.90 -9.31 -3.39
N THR A 92 -10.52 -8.48 -2.40
CA THR A 92 -9.68 -8.91 -1.27
C THR A 92 -10.18 -8.31 0.05
N THR A 93 -9.80 -8.92 1.17
CA THR A 93 -10.15 -8.37 2.48
C THR A 93 -9.28 -7.17 2.83
N PRO A 94 -9.79 -6.20 3.63
CA PRO A 94 -9.01 -5.04 4.07
C PRO A 94 -7.68 -5.44 4.73
N SER A 95 -7.67 -6.43 5.61
CA SER A 95 -6.45 -6.91 6.27
C SER A 95 -5.41 -7.44 5.31
N LYS A 96 -5.83 -8.19 4.27
CA LYS A 96 -4.93 -8.66 3.20
C LYS A 96 -4.41 -7.51 2.35
N ALA A 97 -5.23 -6.51 2.09
CA ALA A 97 -4.80 -5.32 1.36
C ALA A 97 -3.71 -4.56 2.13
N VAL A 98 -3.89 -4.34 3.43
CA VAL A 98 -2.87 -3.73 4.31
C VAL A 98 -1.59 -4.58 4.35
N GLU A 99 -1.68 -5.91 4.47
CA GLU A 99 -0.50 -6.80 4.43
C GLU A 99 0.26 -6.64 3.11
N ARG A 100 -0.43 -6.56 1.97
CA ARG A 100 0.18 -6.35 0.66
C ARG A 100 0.88 -4.98 0.57
N LEU A 101 0.26 -3.91 1.05
CA LEU A 101 0.89 -2.59 1.10
C LEU A 101 2.16 -2.60 1.95
N ARG A 102 2.12 -3.24 3.12
CA ARG A 102 3.30 -3.40 3.99
C ARG A 102 4.43 -4.14 3.29
N ILE A 103 4.12 -5.24 2.61
CA ILE A 103 5.10 -6.05 1.86
C ILE A 103 5.71 -5.23 0.72
N GLU A 104 4.90 -4.48 -0.04
CA GLU A 104 5.35 -3.68 -1.17
C GLU A 104 6.30 -2.57 -0.71
N VAL A 105 5.91 -1.79 0.29
CA VAL A 105 6.75 -0.71 0.84
C VAL A 105 8.03 -1.28 1.47
N ALA A 106 7.91 -2.37 2.23
CA ALA A 106 9.08 -3.04 2.80
C ALA A 106 10.04 -3.56 1.71
N ARG A 107 9.52 -4.15 0.63
CA ARG A 107 10.32 -4.58 -0.51
C ARG A 107 11.09 -3.42 -1.13
N GLN A 108 10.41 -2.31 -1.42
CA GLN A 108 11.04 -1.12 -1.98
C GLN A 108 12.19 -0.63 -1.09
N ARG A 109 11.97 -0.51 0.22
CA ARG A 109 13.00 -0.10 1.17
C ARG A 109 14.18 -1.08 1.24
N VAL A 110 13.89 -2.38 1.30
CA VAL A 110 14.92 -3.44 1.32
C VAL A 110 15.82 -3.39 0.08
N GLN A 111 15.26 -3.09 -1.09
CA GLN A 111 16.00 -3.04 -2.36
C GLN A 111 16.71 -1.70 -2.58
N SER A 112 16.12 -0.58 -2.17
CA SER A 112 16.64 0.76 -2.47
C SER A 112 17.52 1.35 -1.39
N THR A 113 17.44 0.84 -0.16
CA THR A 113 18.18 1.40 0.99
C THR A 113 19.11 0.40 1.64
N GLY A 114 20.09 0.91 2.41
CA GLY A 114 20.95 0.11 3.29
C GLY A 114 20.36 -0.11 4.69
N GLU A 115 19.10 0.28 4.91
CA GLU A 115 18.44 0.27 6.22
C GLU A 115 18.42 -1.14 6.84
N ALA A 116 18.61 -1.24 8.16
CA ALA A 116 18.55 -2.53 8.86
C ALA A 116 17.15 -3.18 8.67
N ILE A 117 17.13 -4.50 8.49
CA ILE A 117 15.87 -5.24 8.23
C ILE A 117 14.88 -5.05 9.40
N GLU A 118 15.39 -4.98 10.63
CA GLU A 118 14.61 -4.74 11.85
C GLU A 118 13.91 -3.38 11.79
N ARG A 119 14.61 -2.35 11.34
CA ARG A 119 14.06 -1.00 11.20
C ARG A 119 13.00 -0.94 10.09
N VAL A 120 13.25 -1.61 8.97
CA VAL A 120 12.26 -1.72 7.89
C VAL A 120 11.00 -2.42 8.40
N ALA A 121 11.14 -3.50 9.19
CA ALA A 121 9.99 -4.20 9.76
C ALA A 121 9.16 -3.31 10.70
N GLN A 122 9.82 -2.50 11.52
CA GLN A 122 9.14 -1.56 12.42
C GLN A 122 8.40 -0.48 11.64
N SER A 123 9.08 0.20 10.74
CA SER A 123 8.53 1.35 9.99
C SER A 123 7.46 0.97 8.94
N THR A 124 7.37 -0.30 8.60
CA THR A 124 6.32 -0.82 7.69
C THR A 124 5.21 -1.58 8.44
N GLY A 125 5.18 -1.49 9.77
CA GLY A 125 4.12 -2.03 10.60
C GLY A 125 4.11 -3.55 10.80
N PHE A 126 5.17 -4.25 10.38
CA PHE A 126 5.33 -5.67 10.73
C PHE A 126 5.68 -5.85 12.20
N ARG A 127 6.35 -4.85 12.82
CA ARG A 127 6.84 -4.82 14.21
C ARG A 127 7.89 -5.87 14.52
N ASP A 128 7.76 -7.08 13.96
CA ASP A 128 8.64 -8.22 14.13
C ASP A 128 9.32 -8.59 12.79
N PRO A 129 10.67 -8.61 12.72
CA PRO A 129 11.42 -8.99 11.53
C PRO A 129 11.10 -10.40 11.02
N GLU A 130 10.82 -11.36 11.93
CA GLU A 130 10.48 -12.72 11.53
C GLU A 130 9.08 -12.79 10.89
N ARG A 131 8.13 -11.97 11.36
CA ARG A 131 6.83 -11.83 10.73
C ARG A 131 6.97 -11.27 9.30
N MET A 132 7.80 -10.25 9.12
CA MET A 132 8.12 -9.71 7.80
C MET A 132 8.81 -10.76 6.92
N ARG A 133 9.78 -11.51 7.44
CA ARG A 133 10.48 -12.58 6.72
C ARG A 133 9.49 -13.63 6.19
N ARG A 134 8.57 -14.11 7.02
CA ARG A 134 7.54 -15.08 6.62
C ARG A 134 6.62 -14.50 5.54
N ALA A 135 6.22 -13.24 5.65
CA ALA A 135 5.42 -12.56 4.63
C ALA A 135 6.16 -12.46 3.29
N PHE A 136 7.46 -12.14 3.31
CA PHE A 136 8.32 -12.09 2.12
C PHE A 136 8.46 -13.46 1.44
N ILE A 137 8.66 -14.52 2.21
CA ILE A 137 8.74 -15.89 1.66
C ILE A 137 7.42 -16.28 1.01
N ARG A 138 6.28 -15.96 1.63
CA ARG A 138 4.96 -16.22 1.01
C ARG A 138 4.73 -15.43 -0.27
N ALA A 139 5.18 -14.16 -0.31
CA ALA A 139 4.94 -13.26 -1.43
C ALA A 139 5.95 -13.42 -2.57
N PHE A 140 7.22 -13.66 -2.26
CA PHE A 140 8.33 -13.62 -3.22
C PHE A 140 9.15 -14.92 -3.28
N GLY A 141 8.83 -15.92 -2.48
CA GLY A 141 9.58 -17.17 -2.40
C GLY A 141 10.95 -17.05 -1.72
N GLN A 142 11.34 -15.86 -1.23
CA GLN A 142 12.66 -15.62 -0.66
C GLN A 142 12.63 -14.55 0.44
N PRO A 143 13.59 -14.62 1.40
CA PRO A 143 13.66 -13.68 2.51
C PRO A 143 14.17 -12.30 2.08
N PRO A 144 13.93 -11.24 2.89
CA PRO A 144 14.34 -9.87 2.58
C PRO A 144 15.84 -9.72 2.26
N GLN A 145 16.71 -10.42 2.98
CA GLN A 145 18.16 -10.35 2.75
C GLN A 145 18.57 -10.84 1.38
N SER A 146 17.91 -11.88 0.85
CA SER A 146 18.18 -12.39 -0.51
C SER A 146 17.79 -11.40 -1.57
N LEU A 147 16.62 -10.76 -1.41
CA LEU A 147 16.18 -9.67 -2.30
C LEU A 147 17.14 -8.49 -2.30
N ARG A 148 17.65 -8.11 -1.13
CA ARG A 148 18.67 -7.05 -1.00
C ARG A 148 19.97 -7.40 -1.73
N ARG A 149 20.46 -8.63 -1.57
CA ARG A 149 21.68 -9.08 -2.27
C ARG A 149 21.50 -9.06 -3.79
N ALA A 150 20.37 -9.55 -4.27
CA ALA A 150 20.04 -9.55 -5.69
C ALA A 150 19.98 -8.13 -6.28
N ALA A 151 19.38 -7.19 -5.52
CA ALA A 151 19.29 -5.78 -5.94
C ALA A 151 20.65 -5.05 -5.98
N ARG A 152 21.65 -5.51 -5.22
CA ARG A 152 23.02 -4.93 -5.20
C ARG A 152 23.96 -5.56 -6.21
N ALA A 153 23.60 -6.74 -6.73
CA ALA A 153 24.42 -7.49 -7.68
C ALA A 153 24.12 -7.15 -9.16
N GLY A 154 23.04 -6.43 -9.43
CA GLY A 154 22.64 -5.96 -10.75
C GLY A 154 22.84 -4.46 -10.91
#